data_cd2baa47808f140d51cba55e2232c14b
#
_entry.id   cd2baa47808f140d51cba55e2232c14b
#
_cell.length_a   1.000
_cell.length_b   1.000
_cell.length_c   1.000
_cell.angle_alpha   90.00
_cell.angle_beta   90.00
_cell.angle_gamma   90.00
#
_symmetry.space_group_name_H-M   'P 1'
#
loop_
_entity.id
_entity.type
_entity.pdbx_description
1 polymer ?
#
loop_
_entity_poly.entity_id
_entity_poly.type
_entity_poly.pdbx_seq_one_letter_code
_entity_poly.pdbx_strand_id
1 'polypeptide(L)'
;MTAQGQTLSGDTTLVLPEFDTPPEDPLALMRDWLDSAVAREIREPLAAVLATVDTSGRVSSRVLLVKEADARGLLFTSFQGSRKGRDLAASPTASLTFYWRETLQQLTVQGPVEVLDAGASDDLFARRPLEAQATTAVSRQSRTLDDEAELKARARALVEAGDPVSRPAEWTGYRLVPDAVEFWYGSPDRLHRRLRYDRPAETGSWSHRRLQP
;
A
#
# COMPACT_ATOMS: atom_id res chain seq x y z
N MET A 1 26.51 14.87 -2.95
CA MET A 1 26.67 13.45 -3.36
C MET A 1 26.17 13.33 -4.79
N THR A 2 27.03 13.01 -5.73
CA THR A 2 26.67 12.75 -7.14
C THR A 2 26.64 11.24 -7.34
N ALA A 3 25.47 10.68 -7.70
CA ALA A 3 25.30 9.27 -8.03
C ALA A 3 25.81 8.96 -9.45
N GLN A 4 27.07 9.33 -9.76
CA GLN A 4 27.65 9.05 -11.06
C GLN A 4 27.86 7.54 -11.25
N GLY A 5 27.27 6.98 -12.29
CA GLY A 5 27.48 5.59 -12.71
C GLY A 5 26.72 4.52 -11.93
N GLN A 6 25.82 4.87 -11.00
CA GLN A 6 24.96 3.87 -10.35
C GLN A 6 23.75 3.55 -11.21
N THR A 7 23.64 2.29 -11.63
CA THR A 7 22.42 1.73 -12.24
C THR A 7 21.61 0.97 -11.19
N LEU A 8 20.34 0.75 -11.45
CA LEU A 8 19.52 -0.16 -10.66
C LEU A 8 20.16 -1.55 -10.66
N SER A 9 20.26 -2.17 -9.50
CA SER A 9 20.90 -3.48 -9.32
C SER A 9 19.90 -4.47 -8.71
N GLY A 10 19.53 -5.47 -9.44
CA GLY A 10 18.65 -6.55 -9.05
C GLY A 10 18.65 -7.62 -10.15
N ASP A 11 17.74 -8.59 -10.05
CA ASP A 11 17.63 -9.67 -11.02
C ASP A 11 17.03 -9.15 -12.33
N THR A 12 17.86 -9.12 -13.38
CA THR A 12 17.48 -8.71 -14.75
C THR A 12 17.12 -9.89 -15.64
N THR A 13 17.07 -11.12 -15.08
CA THR A 13 16.85 -12.37 -15.83
C THR A 13 15.43 -12.90 -15.72
N LEU A 14 14.54 -12.17 -15.03
CA LEU A 14 13.17 -12.59 -14.85
C LEU A 14 12.44 -12.72 -16.17
N VAL A 15 11.78 -13.86 -16.35
CA VAL A 15 10.86 -14.09 -17.48
C VAL A 15 9.49 -13.54 -17.07
N LEU A 16 9.09 -12.46 -17.72
CA LEU A 16 7.84 -11.72 -17.45
C LEU A 16 7.02 -11.64 -18.75
N PRO A 17 6.28 -12.73 -19.09
CA PRO A 17 5.58 -12.85 -20.38
C PRO A 17 4.42 -11.85 -20.49
N GLU A 18 3.89 -11.35 -19.40
CA GLU A 18 2.81 -10.36 -19.35
C GLU A 18 3.14 -9.06 -20.08
N PHE A 19 4.41 -8.74 -20.24
CA PHE A 19 4.80 -7.59 -21.04
C PHE A 19 4.68 -7.83 -22.55
N ASP A 20 4.65 -9.07 -23.01
CA ASP A 20 4.54 -9.42 -24.43
C ASP A 20 3.13 -9.92 -24.76
N THR A 21 2.47 -10.58 -23.80
CA THR A 21 1.11 -11.07 -23.89
C THR A 21 0.33 -10.65 -22.64
N PRO A 22 -0.11 -9.38 -22.55
CA PRO A 22 -0.80 -8.86 -21.38
C PRO A 22 -2.12 -9.60 -21.12
N PRO A 23 -2.37 -10.05 -19.88
CA PRO A 23 -3.67 -10.65 -19.53
C PRO A 23 -4.79 -9.59 -19.52
N GLU A 24 -6.04 -10.03 -19.67
CA GLU A 24 -7.19 -9.12 -19.65
C GLU A 24 -7.48 -8.58 -18.25
N ASP A 25 -7.20 -9.37 -17.18
CA ASP A 25 -7.42 -8.99 -15.79
C ASP A 25 -6.13 -8.53 -15.11
N PRO A 26 -5.90 -7.20 -14.95
CA PRO A 26 -4.73 -6.68 -14.24
C PRO A 26 -4.75 -6.96 -12.74
N LEU A 27 -5.93 -7.25 -12.14
CA LEU A 27 -6.00 -7.53 -10.71
C LEU A 27 -5.54 -8.95 -10.38
N ALA A 28 -5.72 -9.89 -11.30
CA ALA A 28 -5.09 -11.20 -11.20
C ALA A 28 -3.57 -11.07 -11.31
N LEU A 29 -3.06 -10.37 -12.32
CA LEU A 29 -1.62 -10.13 -12.49
C LEU A 29 -1.01 -9.38 -11.29
N MET A 30 -1.72 -8.41 -10.72
CA MET A 30 -1.29 -7.71 -9.50
C MET A 30 -1.09 -8.67 -8.34
N ARG A 31 -2.03 -9.59 -8.13
CA ARG A 31 -1.91 -10.61 -7.06
C ARG A 31 -0.75 -11.54 -7.34
N ASP A 32 -0.59 -12.01 -8.58
CA ASP A 32 0.52 -12.89 -8.97
C ASP A 32 1.89 -12.24 -8.70
N TRP A 33 2.03 -10.94 -8.95
CA TRP A 33 3.25 -10.20 -8.65
C TRP A 33 3.50 -10.07 -7.15
N LEU A 34 2.46 -9.79 -6.36
CA LEU A 34 2.56 -9.73 -4.89
C LEU A 34 2.91 -11.11 -4.30
N ASP A 35 2.23 -12.17 -4.75
CA ASP A 35 2.50 -13.53 -4.32
C ASP A 35 3.91 -13.99 -4.71
N SER A 36 4.37 -13.63 -5.92
CA SER A 36 5.75 -13.87 -6.35
C SER A 36 6.76 -13.15 -5.47
N ALA A 37 6.49 -11.91 -5.07
CA ALA A 37 7.38 -11.17 -4.18
C ALA A 37 7.48 -11.84 -2.79
N VAL A 38 6.36 -12.34 -2.26
CA VAL A 38 6.33 -13.12 -1.01
C VAL A 38 7.07 -14.43 -1.18
N ALA A 39 6.79 -15.20 -2.24
CA ALA A 39 7.42 -16.50 -2.48
C ALA A 39 8.94 -16.43 -2.73
N ARG A 40 9.42 -15.29 -3.24
CA ARG A 40 10.85 -15.01 -3.43
C ARG A 40 11.53 -14.45 -2.17
N GLU A 41 10.80 -14.36 -1.05
CA GLU A 41 11.31 -13.83 0.20
C GLU A 41 11.89 -12.40 0.06
N ILE A 42 11.30 -11.59 -0.83
CA ILE A 42 11.65 -10.17 -0.95
C ILE A 42 11.49 -9.51 0.41
N ARG A 43 12.42 -8.66 0.78
CA ARG A 43 12.34 -7.97 2.06
C ARG A 43 11.14 -7.03 2.09
N GLU A 44 10.23 -7.25 3.04
CA GLU A 44 9.00 -6.46 3.23
C GLU A 44 8.14 -6.37 1.96
N PRO A 45 7.74 -7.51 1.35
CA PRO A 45 7.14 -7.53 0.01
C PRO A 45 5.79 -6.78 -0.07
N LEU A 46 5.10 -6.62 1.05
CA LEU A 46 3.81 -5.92 1.15
C LEU A 46 3.94 -4.46 1.64
N ALA A 47 5.17 -3.96 1.82
CA ALA A 47 5.39 -2.55 2.11
C ALA A 47 5.21 -1.72 0.85
N ALA A 48 4.36 -0.69 0.93
CA ALA A 48 4.07 0.20 -0.19
C ALA A 48 4.11 1.66 0.24
N VAL A 49 4.49 2.53 -0.67
CA VAL A 49 4.38 3.98 -0.51
C VAL A 49 2.96 4.40 -0.87
N LEU A 50 2.19 4.83 0.13
CA LEU A 50 0.89 5.47 -0.09
C LEU A 50 1.09 6.98 -0.29
N ALA A 51 0.66 7.51 -1.42
CA ALA A 51 0.56 8.94 -1.69
C ALA A 51 -0.91 9.40 -1.60
N THR A 52 -1.13 10.52 -0.89
CA THR A 52 -2.43 11.18 -0.72
C THR A 52 -2.29 12.68 -1.00
N VAL A 53 -3.38 13.34 -1.30
CA VAL A 53 -3.42 14.78 -1.60
C VAL A 53 -4.39 15.48 -0.66
N ASP A 54 -4.01 16.65 -0.13
CA ASP A 54 -4.90 17.47 0.69
C ASP A 54 -5.75 18.42 -0.17
N THR A 55 -6.68 19.13 0.46
CA THR A 55 -7.59 20.08 -0.22
C THR A 55 -6.88 21.24 -0.94
N SER A 56 -5.62 21.50 -0.62
CA SER A 56 -4.79 22.52 -1.29
C SER A 56 -3.98 21.96 -2.47
N GLY A 57 -4.14 20.66 -2.80
CA GLY A 57 -3.36 19.98 -3.84
C GLY A 57 -1.97 19.55 -3.38
N ARG A 58 -1.63 19.66 -2.09
CA ARG A 58 -0.32 19.26 -1.57
C ARG A 58 -0.28 17.75 -1.38
N VAL A 59 0.64 17.11 -2.06
CA VAL A 59 0.89 15.67 -1.95
C VAL A 59 1.70 15.35 -0.68
N SER A 60 1.37 14.25 -0.03
CA SER A 60 2.18 13.65 1.04
C SER A 60 2.26 12.14 0.86
N SER A 61 3.41 11.54 1.23
CA SER A 61 3.62 10.10 1.10
C SER A 61 4.19 9.49 2.38
N ARG A 62 3.98 8.20 2.56
CA ARG A 62 4.49 7.37 3.66
C ARG A 62 4.48 5.92 3.27
N VAL A 63 5.33 5.12 3.91
CA VAL A 63 5.25 3.66 3.79
C VAL A 63 4.16 3.12 4.72
N LEU A 64 3.42 2.15 4.25
CA LEU A 64 2.52 1.32 5.04
C LEU A 64 2.55 -0.13 4.54
N LEU A 65 1.99 -1.04 5.34
CA LEU A 65 1.83 -2.43 4.93
C LEU A 65 0.42 -2.64 4.37
N VAL A 66 0.34 -3.12 3.14
CA VAL A 66 -0.88 -3.67 2.57
C VAL A 66 -1.21 -4.97 3.32
N LYS A 67 -2.46 -5.15 3.71
CA LYS A 67 -2.92 -6.28 4.52
C LYS A 67 -3.45 -7.42 3.66
N GLU A 68 -4.14 -7.08 2.60
CA GLU A 68 -4.75 -8.03 1.68
C GLU A 68 -4.78 -7.42 0.27
N ALA A 69 -4.66 -8.29 -0.72
CA ALA A 69 -4.90 -7.98 -2.12
C ALA A 69 -5.92 -8.97 -2.66
N ASP A 70 -7.07 -8.49 -3.10
CA ASP A 70 -8.15 -9.33 -3.63
C ASP A 70 -8.67 -8.81 -4.98
N ALA A 71 -9.75 -9.41 -5.50
CA ALA A 71 -10.38 -8.99 -6.75
C ALA A 71 -11.01 -7.58 -6.71
N ARG A 72 -11.13 -6.97 -5.51
CA ARG A 72 -11.65 -5.61 -5.34
C ARG A 72 -10.53 -4.57 -5.15
N GLY A 73 -9.28 -5.00 -4.91
CA GLY A 73 -8.14 -4.10 -4.76
C GLY A 73 -7.28 -4.37 -3.53
N LEU A 74 -6.70 -3.31 -2.98
CA LEU A 74 -5.69 -3.36 -1.93
C LEU A 74 -6.23 -2.83 -0.61
N LEU A 75 -6.10 -3.63 0.46
CA LEU A 75 -6.56 -3.33 1.80
C LEU A 75 -5.42 -2.82 2.69
N PHE A 76 -5.61 -1.70 3.35
CA PHE A 76 -4.71 -1.17 4.38
C PHE A 76 -5.48 -0.57 5.55
N THR A 77 -4.80 -0.26 6.63
CA THR A 77 -5.43 0.26 7.85
C THR A 77 -4.77 1.54 8.32
N SER A 78 -5.56 2.46 8.88
CA SER A 78 -5.06 3.71 9.45
C SER A 78 -6.07 4.35 10.40
N PHE A 79 -5.64 5.45 11.07
CA PHE A 79 -6.55 6.35 11.78
C PHE A 79 -7.15 7.39 10.84
N GLN A 80 -8.44 7.63 10.94
CA GLN A 80 -9.15 8.69 10.22
C GLN A 80 -8.60 10.09 10.58
N GLY A 81 -8.27 10.31 11.86
CA GLY A 81 -7.66 11.55 12.35
C GLY A 81 -6.18 11.74 11.98
N SER A 82 -5.52 10.78 11.35
CA SER A 82 -4.14 10.95 10.85
C SER A 82 -4.12 11.86 9.62
N ARG A 83 -2.91 12.36 9.24
CA ARG A 83 -2.79 13.20 8.03
C ARG A 83 -3.41 12.52 6.80
N LYS A 84 -3.01 11.27 6.50
CA LYS A 84 -3.56 10.53 5.36
C LYS A 84 -5.07 10.27 5.48
N GLY A 85 -5.59 10.03 6.70
CA GLY A 85 -7.00 9.85 6.93
C GLY A 85 -7.80 11.12 6.61
N ARG A 86 -7.32 12.29 7.02
CA ARG A 86 -7.92 13.59 6.65
C ARG A 86 -7.80 13.88 5.16
N ASP A 87 -6.63 13.59 4.55
CA ASP A 87 -6.45 13.75 3.11
C ASP A 87 -7.49 12.90 2.35
N LEU A 88 -7.64 11.61 2.71
CA LEU A 88 -8.60 10.69 2.08
C LEU A 88 -10.07 11.05 2.34
N ALA A 89 -10.38 11.64 3.49
CA ALA A 89 -11.73 12.13 3.75
C ALA A 89 -12.10 13.32 2.84
N ALA A 90 -11.14 14.13 2.47
CA ALA A 90 -11.32 15.29 1.62
C ALA A 90 -11.18 14.97 0.13
N SER A 91 -10.27 14.08 -0.22
CA SER A 91 -9.99 13.62 -1.59
C SER A 91 -9.80 12.10 -1.56
N PRO A 92 -10.87 11.31 -1.80
CA PRO A 92 -10.85 9.86 -1.61
C PRO A 92 -10.16 9.13 -2.76
N THR A 93 -8.97 9.58 -3.16
CA THR A 93 -8.14 8.97 -4.18
C THR A 93 -6.70 8.84 -3.70
N ALA A 94 -6.02 7.79 -4.10
CA ALA A 94 -4.65 7.55 -3.70
C ALA A 94 -3.86 6.79 -4.77
N SER A 95 -2.54 6.78 -4.58
CA SER A 95 -1.61 5.89 -5.26
C SER A 95 -0.84 5.06 -4.24
N LEU A 96 -0.79 3.75 -4.45
CA LEU A 96 0.09 2.81 -3.75
C LEU A 96 1.18 2.34 -4.72
N THR A 97 2.44 2.47 -4.31
CA THR A 97 3.59 2.02 -5.10
C THR A 97 4.43 1.05 -4.29
N PHE A 98 4.58 -0.17 -4.80
CA PHE A 98 5.55 -1.16 -4.33
C PHE A 98 6.80 -1.05 -5.18
N TYR A 99 7.98 -1.23 -4.57
CA TYR A 99 9.23 -1.35 -5.27
C TYR A 99 10.07 -2.49 -4.68
N TRP A 100 10.25 -3.53 -5.46
CA TRP A 100 11.05 -4.70 -5.10
C TRP A 100 12.41 -4.59 -5.77
N ARG A 101 13.35 -4.11 -4.98
CA ARG A 101 14.71 -3.82 -5.45
C ARG A 101 15.41 -5.06 -5.99
N GLU A 102 15.20 -6.19 -5.32
CA GLU A 102 15.85 -7.46 -5.62
C GLU A 102 15.47 -7.98 -7.02
N THR A 103 14.25 -7.72 -7.43
CA THR A 103 13.70 -8.14 -8.74
C THR A 103 13.57 -7.02 -9.75
N LEU A 104 13.97 -5.79 -9.39
CA LEU A 104 13.79 -4.59 -10.23
C LEU A 104 12.35 -4.37 -10.71
N GLN A 105 11.37 -4.82 -9.93
CA GLN A 105 9.97 -4.66 -10.24
C GLN A 105 9.37 -3.51 -9.44
N GLN A 106 8.49 -2.72 -10.08
CA GLN A 106 7.63 -1.75 -9.42
C GLN A 106 6.19 -1.99 -9.85
N LEU A 107 5.30 -1.99 -8.88
CA LEU A 107 3.87 -2.04 -9.09
C LEU A 107 3.24 -0.76 -8.54
N THR A 108 2.56 -0.01 -9.40
CA THR A 108 1.81 1.18 -8.99
C THR A 108 0.33 0.96 -9.21
N VAL A 109 -0.46 1.16 -8.17
CA VAL A 109 -1.93 1.01 -8.18
C VAL A 109 -2.55 2.33 -7.78
N GLN A 110 -3.48 2.83 -8.58
CA GLN A 110 -4.17 4.09 -8.37
C GLN A 110 -5.69 3.88 -8.41
N GLY A 111 -6.42 4.73 -7.71
CA GLY A 111 -7.87 4.68 -7.74
C GLY A 111 -8.53 5.32 -6.51
N PRO A 112 -9.86 5.29 -6.46
CA PRO A 112 -10.62 5.71 -5.30
C PRO A 112 -10.33 4.82 -4.08
N VAL A 113 -10.50 5.43 -2.89
CA VAL A 113 -10.31 4.76 -1.60
C VAL A 113 -11.63 4.75 -0.85
N GLU A 114 -12.08 3.57 -0.50
CA GLU A 114 -13.26 3.32 0.31
C GLU A 114 -12.87 3.12 1.78
N VAL A 115 -13.68 3.65 2.69
CA VAL A 115 -13.57 3.37 4.12
C VAL A 115 -14.42 2.14 4.42
N LEU A 116 -13.86 1.15 5.11
CA LEU A 116 -14.59 -0.05 5.50
C LEU A 116 -15.55 0.26 6.65
N ASP A 117 -16.61 -0.54 6.74
CA ASP A 117 -17.54 -0.49 7.86
C ASP A 117 -16.90 -0.89 9.20
N ALA A 118 -17.64 -0.69 10.28
CA ALA A 118 -17.15 -0.96 11.62
C ALA A 118 -16.83 -2.44 11.84
N GLY A 119 -17.68 -3.36 11.36
CA GLY A 119 -17.49 -4.80 11.53
C GLY A 119 -16.23 -5.30 10.84
N ALA A 120 -16.03 -4.94 9.56
CA ALA A 120 -14.81 -5.29 8.83
C ALA A 120 -13.56 -4.68 9.49
N SER A 121 -13.67 -3.47 10.05
CA SER A 121 -12.56 -2.84 10.77
C SER A 121 -12.28 -3.52 12.11
N ASP A 122 -13.31 -4.01 12.83
CA ASP A 122 -13.15 -4.79 14.06
C ASP A 122 -12.44 -6.11 13.78
N ASP A 123 -12.81 -6.82 12.72
CA ASP A 123 -12.16 -8.06 12.30
C ASP A 123 -10.67 -7.85 11.95
N LEU A 124 -10.36 -6.77 11.25
CA LEU A 124 -8.97 -6.40 10.92
C LEU A 124 -8.18 -6.06 12.18
N PHE A 125 -8.79 -5.40 13.15
CA PHE A 125 -8.15 -5.04 14.41
C PHE A 125 -7.86 -6.27 15.26
N ALA A 126 -8.83 -7.17 15.39
CA ALA A 126 -8.73 -8.39 16.19
C ALA A 126 -7.62 -9.35 15.72
N ARG A 127 -7.34 -9.38 14.40
CA ARG A 127 -6.27 -10.22 13.81
C ARG A 127 -4.85 -9.69 14.06
N ARG A 128 -4.71 -8.51 14.66
CA ARG A 128 -3.39 -7.92 14.94
C ARG A 128 -2.77 -8.52 16.20
N PRO A 129 -1.43 -8.61 16.30
CA PRO A 129 -0.75 -8.92 17.55
C PRO A 129 -1.19 -7.97 18.67
N LEU A 130 -1.25 -8.49 19.91
CA LEU A 130 -1.72 -7.73 21.07
C LEU A 130 -0.92 -6.42 21.28
N GLU A 131 0.39 -6.45 21.07
CA GLU A 131 1.25 -5.26 21.17
C GLU A 131 0.86 -4.19 20.15
N ALA A 132 0.48 -4.60 18.94
CA ALA A 132 0.03 -3.69 17.89
C ALA A 132 -1.37 -3.12 18.19
N GLN A 133 -2.27 -3.92 18.80
CA GLN A 133 -3.56 -3.46 19.29
C GLN A 133 -3.37 -2.43 20.42
N ALA A 134 -2.56 -2.77 21.43
CA ALA A 134 -2.28 -1.92 22.60
C ALA A 134 -1.66 -0.57 22.18
N THR A 135 -0.63 -0.60 21.34
CA THR A 135 -0.01 0.63 20.80
C THR A 135 -1.03 1.49 20.06
N THR A 136 -1.89 0.87 19.27
CA THR A 136 -2.96 1.58 18.55
C THR A 136 -3.98 2.20 19.50
N ALA A 137 -4.38 1.48 20.55
CA ALA A 137 -5.39 1.95 21.50
C ALA A 137 -4.94 3.19 22.29
N VAL A 138 -3.65 3.29 22.62
CA VAL A 138 -3.12 4.42 23.41
C VAL A 138 -2.63 5.58 22.58
N SER A 139 -2.36 5.39 21.27
CA SER A 139 -1.79 6.42 20.42
C SER A 139 -2.84 7.25 19.68
N ARG A 140 -2.43 8.44 19.24
CA ARG A 140 -3.21 9.33 18.38
C ARG A 140 -2.33 9.70 17.19
N GLN A 141 -2.38 8.92 16.11
CA GLN A 141 -1.48 9.06 14.96
C GLN A 141 -1.48 10.49 14.40
N SER A 142 -0.29 11.04 14.15
CA SER A 142 -0.05 12.40 13.64
C SER A 142 -0.32 13.53 14.64
N ARG A 143 -0.56 13.25 15.91
CA ARG A 143 -0.56 14.25 16.98
C ARG A 143 0.85 14.45 17.54
N THR A 144 1.09 15.61 18.15
CA THR A 144 2.33 15.86 18.89
C THR A 144 2.52 14.79 19.97
N LEU A 145 3.73 14.31 20.11
CA LEU A 145 4.13 13.37 21.16
C LEU A 145 4.82 14.16 22.27
N ASP A 146 4.13 14.31 23.40
CA ASP A 146 4.63 15.08 24.53
C ASP A 146 5.55 14.23 25.41
N ASP A 147 5.17 12.97 25.67
CA ASP A 147 5.93 12.03 26.48
C ASP A 147 5.91 10.61 25.84
N GLU A 148 7.05 10.21 25.28
CA GLU A 148 7.21 8.89 24.70
C GLU A 148 7.26 7.78 25.76
N ALA A 149 7.82 8.05 26.94
CA ALA A 149 7.95 7.07 28.00
C ALA A 149 6.58 6.74 28.59
N GLU A 150 5.74 7.75 28.80
CA GLU A 150 4.35 7.57 29.25
C GLU A 150 3.55 6.76 28.20
N LEU A 151 3.66 7.12 26.91
CA LEU A 151 2.95 6.38 25.86
C LEU A 151 3.34 4.89 25.83
N LYS A 152 4.63 4.59 25.96
CA LYS A 152 5.16 3.22 26.04
C LYS A 152 4.67 2.49 27.27
N ALA A 153 4.64 3.16 28.44
CA ALA A 153 4.16 2.57 29.69
C ALA A 153 2.67 2.20 29.58
N ARG A 154 1.83 3.07 29.02
CA ARG A 154 0.40 2.80 28.79
C ARG A 154 0.19 1.61 27.85
N ALA A 155 0.96 1.50 26.76
CA ALA A 155 0.87 0.36 25.85
C ALA A 155 1.26 -0.96 26.55
N ARG A 156 2.35 -0.95 27.34
CA ARG A 156 2.76 -2.12 28.13
C ARG A 156 1.69 -2.57 29.14
N ALA A 157 1.10 -1.63 29.86
CA ALA A 157 0.07 -1.95 30.84
C ALA A 157 -1.12 -2.69 30.20
N LEU A 158 -1.52 -2.33 28.97
CA LEU A 158 -2.55 -3.06 28.23
C LEU A 158 -2.12 -4.48 27.85
N VAL A 159 -0.86 -4.66 27.46
CA VAL A 159 -0.33 -5.98 27.11
C VAL A 159 -0.22 -6.86 28.38
N GLU A 160 0.26 -6.30 29.50
CA GLU A 160 0.43 -7.00 30.78
C GLU A 160 -0.91 -7.39 31.41
N ALA A 161 -1.96 -6.59 31.22
CA ALA A 161 -3.31 -6.91 31.69
C ALA A 161 -3.88 -8.15 30.98
N GLY A 162 -3.49 -8.42 29.74
CA GLY A 162 -3.94 -9.58 28.97
C GLY A 162 -5.42 -9.53 28.54
N ASP A 163 -6.11 -8.45 28.83
CA ASP A 163 -7.50 -8.26 28.45
C ASP A 163 -7.66 -7.93 26.95
N PRO A 164 -8.82 -8.26 26.34
CA PRO A 164 -9.11 -7.85 24.97
C PRO A 164 -9.03 -6.33 24.80
N VAL A 165 -8.24 -5.88 23.83
CA VAL A 165 -8.11 -4.46 23.52
C VAL A 165 -9.19 -4.04 22.53
N SER A 166 -10.01 -3.06 22.92
CA SER A 166 -11.03 -2.51 22.04
C SER A 166 -10.42 -1.66 20.94
N ARG A 167 -10.92 -1.82 19.71
CA ARG A 167 -10.50 -0.97 18.57
C ARG A 167 -10.93 0.49 18.82
N PRO A 168 -10.01 1.46 18.69
CA PRO A 168 -10.40 2.86 18.67
C PRO A 168 -11.35 3.16 17.49
N ALA A 169 -12.42 3.90 17.73
CA ALA A 169 -13.44 4.19 16.72
C ALA A 169 -12.86 4.85 15.45
N GLU A 170 -11.84 5.69 15.60
CA GLU A 170 -11.15 6.37 14.50
C GLU A 170 -10.17 5.46 13.71
N TRP A 171 -9.84 4.27 14.23
CA TRP A 171 -8.99 3.34 13.49
C TRP A 171 -9.87 2.48 12.59
N THR A 172 -9.56 2.42 11.29
CA THR A 172 -10.41 1.76 10.30
C THR A 172 -9.59 1.11 9.18
N GLY A 173 -10.22 0.19 8.49
CA GLY A 173 -9.76 -0.34 7.21
C GLY A 173 -10.08 0.61 6.06
N TYR A 174 -9.22 0.61 5.07
CA TYR A 174 -9.37 1.32 3.79
C TYR A 174 -9.12 0.35 2.66
N ARG A 175 -9.90 0.47 1.60
CA ARG A 175 -9.70 -0.27 0.35
C ARG A 175 -9.40 0.72 -0.78
N LEU A 176 -8.22 0.59 -1.39
CA LEU A 176 -7.97 1.22 -2.68
C LEU A 176 -8.57 0.32 -3.75
N VAL A 177 -9.57 0.84 -4.47
CA VAL A 177 -10.24 0.18 -5.60
C VAL A 177 -9.53 0.61 -6.87
N PRO A 178 -8.82 -0.28 -7.58
CA PRO A 178 -8.00 0.14 -8.70
C PRO A 178 -8.83 0.59 -9.90
N ASP A 179 -8.50 1.76 -10.44
CA ASP A 179 -8.91 2.24 -11.76
C ASP A 179 -7.73 2.35 -12.72
N ALA A 180 -6.50 2.29 -12.18
CA ALA A 180 -5.28 2.21 -12.96
C ALA A 180 -4.21 1.35 -12.26
N VAL A 181 -3.53 0.51 -13.04
CA VAL A 181 -2.43 -0.35 -12.57
C VAL A 181 -1.28 -0.27 -13.54
N GLU A 182 -0.08 -0.02 -13.05
CA GLU A 182 1.13 -0.01 -13.87
C GLU A 182 2.16 -1.00 -13.32
N PHE A 183 2.60 -1.89 -14.18
CA PHE A 183 3.70 -2.82 -13.98
C PHE A 183 4.94 -2.26 -14.65
N TRP A 184 6.03 -2.17 -13.91
CA TRP A 184 7.31 -1.68 -14.39
C TRP A 184 8.41 -2.67 -14.05
N TYR A 185 9.30 -2.92 -15.01
CA TYR A 185 10.46 -3.78 -14.83
C TYR A 185 11.71 -3.07 -15.30
N GLY A 186 12.72 -3.03 -14.43
CA GLY A 186 13.98 -2.36 -14.69
C GLY A 186 14.84 -3.09 -15.70
N SER A 187 15.56 -2.32 -16.53
CA SER A 187 16.56 -2.84 -17.44
C SER A 187 17.87 -2.07 -17.30
N PRO A 188 19.05 -2.75 -17.38
CA PRO A 188 20.35 -2.12 -17.27
C PRO A 188 20.63 -1.09 -18.37
N ASP A 189 20.08 -1.29 -19.56
CA ASP A 189 20.19 -0.40 -20.72
C ASP A 189 19.23 0.80 -20.64
N ARG A 190 18.44 0.87 -19.55
CA ARG A 190 17.39 1.87 -19.28
C ARG A 190 16.17 1.78 -20.20
N LEU A 191 16.09 0.77 -21.08
CA LEU A 191 14.87 0.47 -21.84
C LEU A 191 13.88 -0.32 -20.96
N HIS A 192 13.44 0.32 -19.89
CA HIS A 192 12.53 -0.29 -18.93
C HIS A 192 11.23 -0.73 -19.60
N ARG A 193 10.73 -1.89 -19.16
CA ARG A 193 9.46 -2.40 -19.65
C ARG A 193 8.34 -1.82 -18.79
N ARG A 194 7.31 -1.26 -19.42
CA ARG A 194 6.16 -0.66 -18.75
C ARG A 194 4.87 -1.14 -19.38
N LEU A 195 3.97 -1.67 -18.55
CA LEU A 195 2.63 -2.13 -18.94
C LEU A 195 1.63 -1.40 -18.06
N ARG A 196 0.80 -0.58 -18.67
CA ARG A 196 -0.22 0.22 -18.01
C ARG A 196 -1.60 -0.30 -18.37
N TYR A 197 -2.44 -0.48 -17.34
CA TYR A 197 -3.87 -0.70 -17.46
C TYR A 197 -4.61 0.51 -16.93
N ASP A 198 -5.70 0.88 -17.60
CA ASP A 198 -6.65 1.88 -17.15
C ASP A 198 -8.07 1.35 -17.31
N ARG A 199 -8.93 1.72 -16.37
CA ARG A 199 -10.36 1.39 -16.37
C ARG A 199 -11.17 2.68 -16.26
N PRO A 200 -11.50 3.32 -17.40
CA PRO A 200 -12.32 4.51 -17.40
C PRO A 200 -13.71 4.24 -16.78
N ALA A 201 -14.22 5.22 -16.00
CA ALA A 201 -15.51 5.10 -15.33
C ALA A 201 -16.67 4.87 -16.32
N GLU A 202 -16.56 5.44 -17.52
CA GLU A 202 -17.58 5.37 -18.56
C GLU A 202 -17.75 3.96 -19.14
N THR A 203 -16.67 3.20 -19.25
CA THR A 203 -16.70 1.87 -19.85
C THR A 203 -16.71 0.75 -18.82
N GLY A 204 -16.14 0.98 -17.64
CA GLY A 204 -15.94 -0.02 -16.60
C GLY A 204 -15.00 -1.18 -16.98
N SER A 205 -14.51 -1.21 -18.23
CA SER A 205 -13.66 -2.27 -18.77
C SER A 205 -12.19 -1.87 -18.74
N TRP A 206 -11.32 -2.83 -18.46
CA TRP A 206 -9.88 -2.62 -18.52
C TRP A 206 -9.41 -2.51 -19.97
N SER A 207 -8.50 -1.57 -20.20
CA SER A 207 -7.69 -1.48 -21.41
C SER A 207 -6.21 -1.39 -21.03
N HIS A 208 -5.33 -1.87 -21.88
CA HIS A 208 -3.90 -1.83 -21.59
C HIS A 208 -3.10 -1.25 -22.74
N ARG A 209 -1.89 -0.77 -22.41
CA ARG A 209 -0.89 -0.31 -23.37
C ARG A 209 0.51 -0.43 -22.81
N ARG A 210 1.47 -0.59 -23.71
CA ARG A 210 2.90 -0.46 -23.38
C ARG A 210 3.27 1.02 -23.39
N LEU A 211 4.07 1.43 -22.40
CA LEU A 211 4.60 2.79 -22.33
C LEU A 211 6.09 2.80 -22.66
N GLN A 212 6.55 3.91 -23.19
CA GLN A 212 7.99 4.17 -23.32
C GLN A 212 8.62 4.31 -21.93
N PRO A 213 9.92 3.98 -21.78
CA PRO A 213 10.65 4.10 -20.52
C PRO A 213 10.62 5.53 -19.97
#